data_1069ff0aee0539cbee5fd888d9124092
#
_entry.id   1069ff0aee0539cbee5fd888d9124092
#
_cell.length_a   1.000
_cell.length_b   1.000
_cell.length_c   1.000
_cell.angle_alpha   90.00
_cell.angle_beta   90.00
_cell.angle_gamma   90.00
#
_symmetry.space_group_name_H-M   'P 1'
#
loop_
_entity.id
_entity.type
_entity.pdbx_description
1 polymer ?
#
loop_
_entity_poly.entity_id
_entity_poly.type
_entity_poly.pdbx_seq_one_letter_code
_entity_poly.pdbx_strand_id
1 'polypeptide(L)'
;MANKHANLDSLFNDIADAIREKIGDESIIPAVDFPDLIRDRLQVKPYLTFKSPNSFTLKVNDTTKHWNGTLEYSTDTSTWTTWNGTTTLSSATKGSSNVLYLRGIGNSVITGSINYSWLLTGSDIKCIGNIENLLDYATVEAGNHPTMASYCYFYMFNGCTSLTQAPALPAITLAERCYANMFNGCTSLTQAPALPATALANQCYRSMFQNCTSLTQAPALPATTLATNCYDTMFSGTALTKAPALPATTLVESCYYNMFNGCTSLTQAPALPATTLTANCYNGMFWDCTSLTQAPALPATTLVDGCYRSMFVSCTSLTQAPSLPATTLVSNCYRKMFYGCTSLKLSTTQTDEYIQEYRIPSSGTGTTATDSNALSSMFAYTGGTFKGTPEINTTYYLSNTNTVVS
;
A
#
# COMPACT_ATOMS: atom_id res chain seq x y z
N MET A 1 31.68 -30.91 11.74
CA MET A 1 30.45 -31.39 11.08
C MET A 1 29.31 -31.78 12.04
N ALA A 2 29.57 -31.98 13.32
CA ALA A 2 28.54 -32.38 14.31
C ALA A 2 27.50 -31.30 14.68
N ASN A 3 27.79 -30.02 14.44
CA ASN A 3 26.91 -28.92 14.91
C ASN A 3 25.79 -28.51 13.94
N LYS A 4 25.82 -28.97 12.68
CA LYS A 4 24.74 -28.68 11.71
C LYS A 4 23.52 -29.59 11.88
N HIS A 5 23.71 -30.83 12.32
CA HIS A 5 22.59 -31.75 12.52
C HIS A 5 21.81 -31.47 13.80
N ALA A 6 22.50 -31.07 14.90
CA ALA A 6 21.82 -30.73 16.16
C ALA A 6 20.90 -29.48 16.00
N ASN A 7 21.28 -28.50 15.20
CA ASN A 7 20.46 -27.32 14.92
C ASN A 7 19.28 -27.60 13.98
N LEU A 8 19.38 -28.55 13.06
CA LEU A 8 18.30 -28.96 12.18
C LEU A 8 17.23 -29.76 12.93
N ASP A 9 17.64 -30.72 13.80
CA ASP A 9 16.72 -31.51 14.62
C ASP A 9 15.95 -30.62 15.62
N SER A 10 16.62 -29.63 16.23
CA SER A 10 15.96 -28.63 17.08
C SER A 10 14.95 -27.79 16.29
N LEU A 11 15.32 -27.30 15.11
CA LEU A 11 14.43 -26.53 14.25
C LEU A 11 13.22 -27.34 13.79
N PHE A 12 13.40 -28.62 13.45
CA PHE A 12 12.29 -29.50 13.07
C PHE A 12 11.37 -29.80 14.26
N ASN A 13 11.88 -29.94 15.47
CA ASN A 13 11.07 -30.10 16.66
C ASN A 13 10.27 -28.85 16.99
N ASP A 14 10.87 -27.66 16.92
CA ASP A 14 10.22 -26.37 17.14
C ASP A 14 9.07 -26.14 16.11
N ILE A 15 9.30 -26.54 14.85
CA ILE A 15 8.27 -26.49 13.80
C ILE A 15 7.16 -27.51 14.08
N ALA A 16 7.50 -28.73 14.52
CA ALA A 16 6.50 -29.75 14.87
C ALA A 16 5.63 -29.31 16.04
N ASP A 17 6.20 -28.68 17.05
CA ASP A 17 5.47 -28.18 18.22
C ASP A 17 4.57 -27.00 17.86
N ALA A 18 5.02 -26.08 17.02
CA ALA A 18 4.20 -25.00 16.50
C ALA A 18 3.02 -25.50 15.61
N ILE A 19 3.21 -26.60 14.89
CA ILE A 19 2.15 -27.24 14.11
C ILE A 19 1.14 -27.92 15.04
N ARG A 20 1.60 -28.67 16.07
CA ARG A 20 0.73 -29.32 17.07
C ARG A 20 -0.14 -28.30 17.80
N GLU A 21 0.46 -27.19 18.26
CA GLU A 21 -0.25 -26.09 18.92
C GLU A 21 -1.37 -25.50 18.04
N LYS A 22 -1.11 -25.38 16.73
CA LYS A 22 -2.08 -24.79 15.80
C LYS A 22 -3.19 -25.74 15.34
N ILE A 23 -2.95 -27.05 15.29
CA ILE A 23 -3.94 -28.03 14.82
C ILE A 23 -4.64 -28.77 15.95
N GLY A 24 -4.20 -28.60 17.20
CA GLY A 24 -4.77 -29.26 18.39
C GLY A 24 -4.65 -30.79 18.37
N ASP A 25 -3.68 -31.33 17.63
CA ASP A 25 -3.41 -32.77 17.52
C ASP A 25 -2.08 -33.08 18.21
N GLU A 26 -2.14 -33.81 19.32
CA GLU A 26 -1.00 -34.26 20.10
C GLU A 26 -0.33 -35.55 19.58
N SER A 27 -0.77 -36.08 18.45
CA SER A 27 -0.18 -37.29 17.87
C SER A 27 1.28 -37.08 17.50
N ILE A 28 2.13 -38.05 17.84
CA ILE A 28 3.56 -38.05 17.48
C ILE A 28 3.66 -38.26 15.96
N ILE A 29 4.13 -37.25 15.23
CA ILE A 29 4.44 -37.38 13.81
C ILE A 29 5.86 -37.98 13.73
N PRO A 30 6.06 -39.19 13.18
CA PRO A 30 7.39 -39.77 13.01
C PRO A 30 8.27 -38.82 12.15
N ALA A 31 9.54 -38.67 12.52
CA ALA A 31 10.46 -37.77 11.81
C ALA A 31 10.66 -38.15 10.33
N VAL A 32 10.40 -39.39 9.96
CA VAL A 32 10.44 -39.88 8.57
C VAL A 32 9.29 -39.36 7.71
N ASP A 33 8.14 -39.04 8.32
CA ASP A 33 6.95 -38.55 7.62
C ASP A 33 6.92 -37.02 7.53
N PHE A 34 7.83 -36.36 8.25
CA PHE A 34 7.90 -34.91 8.36
C PHE A 34 8.17 -34.19 7.02
N PRO A 35 9.09 -34.68 6.15
CA PRO A 35 9.29 -34.09 4.82
C PRO A 35 8.04 -34.18 3.95
N ASP A 36 7.31 -35.30 4.02
CA ASP A 36 6.11 -35.49 3.17
C ASP A 36 4.91 -34.73 3.73
N LEU A 37 4.74 -34.68 5.05
CA LEU A 37 3.71 -33.86 5.69
C LEU A 37 3.96 -32.34 5.51
N ILE A 38 5.21 -31.90 5.60
CA ILE A 38 5.62 -30.52 5.28
C ILE A 38 5.41 -30.26 3.79
N ARG A 39 5.80 -31.19 2.94
CA ARG A 39 5.60 -31.10 1.49
C ARG A 39 4.12 -31.04 1.16
N ASP A 40 3.26 -31.88 1.75
CA ASP A 40 1.81 -31.89 1.53
C ASP A 40 1.09 -30.65 2.10
N ARG A 41 1.59 -30.08 3.21
CA ARG A 41 0.97 -28.90 3.84
C ARG A 41 1.62 -27.58 3.44
N LEU A 42 2.90 -27.58 3.05
CA LEU A 42 3.61 -26.48 2.40
C LEU A 42 3.58 -26.59 0.87
N GLN A 43 2.97 -27.62 0.28
CA GLN A 43 2.78 -27.67 -1.16
C GLN A 43 2.08 -26.38 -1.58
N VAL A 44 2.84 -25.56 -2.25
CA VAL A 44 2.29 -24.46 -3.04
C VAL A 44 1.33 -25.13 -4.03
N LYS A 45 0.05 -25.12 -3.69
CA LYS A 45 -0.95 -25.75 -4.56
C LYS A 45 -0.86 -25.07 -5.92
N PRO A 46 -0.82 -25.84 -7.03
CA PRO A 46 -0.62 -25.27 -8.37
C PRO A 46 -1.89 -24.61 -8.90
N TYR A 47 -2.63 -23.92 -8.00
CA TYR A 47 -3.87 -23.21 -8.31
C TYR A 47 -4.21 -22.16 -7.25
N LEU A 48 -4.93 -21.15 -7.68
CA LEU A 48 -5.57 -20.17 -6.81
C LEU A 48 -6.89 -20.73 -6.29
N THR A 49 -7.20 -20.51 -5.02
CA THR A 49 -8.42 -20.99 -4.36
C THR A 49 -9.29 -19.84 -3.91
N PHE A 50 -10.50 -19.77 -4.39
CA PHE A 50 -11.56 -18.95 -3.79
C PHE A 50 -12.37 -19.83 -2.83
N LYS A 51 -12.62 -19.34 -1.62
CA LYS A 51 -13.31 -20.08 -0.55
C LYS A 51 -14.20 -19.14 0.26
N SER A 52 -15.43 -19.62 0.55
CA SER A 52 -16.38 -18.92 1.43
C SER A 52 -17.24 -19.94 2.19
N PRO A 53 -17.77 -19.62 3.39
CA PRO A 53 -18.82 -20.44 4.02
C PRO A 53 -20.12 -20.45 3.19
N ASN A 54 -20.36 -19.42 2.38
CA ASN A 54 -21.55 -19.25 1.56
C ASN A 54 -21.26 -19.52 0.08
N SER A 55 -22.30 -19.81 -0.70
CA SER A 55 -22.17 -19.89 -2.16
C SER A 55 -21.77 -18.53 -2.74
N PHE A 56 -20.94 -18.54 -3.76
CA PHE A 56 -20.50 -17.35 -4.46
C PHE A 56 -20.31 -17.60 -5.94
N THR A 57 -20.20 -16.52 -6.70
CA THR A 57 -19.89 -16.58 -8.13
C THR A 57 -18.71 -15.68 -8.46
N LEU A 58 -18.01 -16.02 -9.53
CA LEU A 58 -16.96 -15.25 -10.16
C LEU A 58 -17.28 -15.06 -11.64
N LYS A 59 -17.20 -13.83 -12.11
CA LYS A 59 -17.26 -13.50 -13.55
C LYS A 59 -16.30 -12.37 -13.87
N VAL A 60 -15.96 -12.17 -15.13
CA VAL A 60 -15.36 -10.91 -15.60
C VAL A 60 -16.45 -9.86 -15.80
N ASN A 61 -16.10 -8.58 -15.71
CA ASN A 61 -17.07 -7.49 -15.82
C ASN A 61 -17.60 -7.23 -17.24
N ASP A 62 -17.00 -7.85 -18.23
CA ASP A 62 -17.53 -7.90 -19.61
C ASP A 62 -17.63 -9.36 -20.11
N THR A 63 -17.85 -9.56 -21.38
CA THR A 63 -18.05 -10.89 -21.99
C THR A 63 -16.87 -11.35 -22.85
N THR A 64 -15.69 -10.72 -22.68
CA THR A 64 -14.51 -11.04 -23.48
C THR A 64 -13.41 -11.69 -22.62
N LYS A 65 -12.60 -12.52 -23.24
CA LYS A 65 -11.41 -13.07 -22.63
C LYS A 65 -10.33 -11.99 -22.54
N HIS A 66 -9.74 -11.77 -21.34
CA HIS A 66 -8.74 -10.73 -21.12
C HIS A 66 -7.31 -11.27 -21.03
N TRP A 67 -7.12 -12.53 -20.67
CA TRP A 67 -5.81 -13.16 -20.57
C TRP A 67 -5.31 -13.67 -21.90
N ASN A 68 -4.00 -13.69 -22.07
CA ASN A 68 -3.36 -14.02 -23.35
C ASN A 68 -2.98 -15.50 -23.55
N GLY A 69 -3.08 -16.32 -22.51
CA GLY A 69 -2.91 -17.77 -22.55
C GLY A 69 -4.22 -18.53 -22.28
N THR A 70 -4.19 -19.51 -21.38
CA THR A 70 -5.36 -20.27 -20.96
C THR A 70 -5.61 -20.07 -19.47
N LEU A 71 -6.87 -19.94 -19.07
CA LEU A 71 -7.31 -20.14 -17.68
C LEU A 71 -8.20 -21.36 -17.59
N GLU A 72 -8.00 -22.15 -16.57
CA GLU A 72 -8.82 -23.31 -16.23
C GLU A 72 -9.41 -23.13 -14.85
N TYR A 73 -10.61 -23.65 -14.66
CA TYR A 73 -11.28 -23.70 -13.35
C TYR A 73 -11.66 -25.14 -12.98
N SER A 74 -11.82 -25.34 -11.68
CA SER A 74 -12.28 -26.60 -11.10
C SER A 74 -13.06 -26.34 -9.82
N THR A 75 -13.90 -27.27 -9.42
CA THR A 75 -14.57 -27.29 -8.12
C THR A 75 -14.14 -28.46 -7.24
N ASP A 76 -13.36 -29.40 -7.80
CA ASP A 76 -12.94 -30.64 -7.13
C ASP A 76 -11.42 -30.87 -7.14
N THR A 77 -10.65 -30.08 -7.94
CA THR A 77 -9.22 -30.21 -8.19
C THR A 77 -8.77 -31.41 -9.04
N SER A 78 -9.69 -32.27 -9.45
CA SER A 78 -9.41 -33.43 -10.31
C SER A 78 -9.80 -33.18 -11.76
N THR A 79 -10.90 -32.45 -11.97
CA THR A 79 -11.38 -32.11 -13.32
C THR A 79 -11.22 -30.63 -13.56
N TRP A 80 -10.49 -30.27 -14.63
CA TRP A 80 -10.21 -28.90 -15.04
C TRP A 80 -10.91 -28.57 -16.35
N THR A 81 -11.59 -27.43 -16.39
CA THR A 81 -12.32 -26.95 -17.56
C THR A 81 -11.76 -25.59 -17.98
N THR A 82 -11.51 -25.41 -19.27
CA THR A 82 -11.08 -24.11 -19.80
C THR A 82 -12.16 -23.06 -19.60
N TRP A 83 -11.77 -21.92 -19.03
CA TRP A 83 -12.66 -20.77 -18.86
C TRP A 83 -12.36 -19.73 -19.94
N ASN A 84 -13.39 -19.39 -20.70
CA ASN A 84 -13.28 -18.40 -21.79
C ASN A 84 -13.64 -16.96 -21.36
N GLY A 85 -13.98 -16.73 -20.06
CA GLY A 85 -14.36 -15.42 -19.54
C GLY A 85 -15.82 -15.03 -19.78
N THR A 86 -16.56 -15.74 -20.65
CA THR A 86 -17.95 -15.35 -21.00
C THR A 86 -18.97 -15.91 -20.01
N THR A 87 -18.64 -16.98 -19.31
CA THR A 87 -19.54 -17.67 -18.37
C THR A 87 -19.26 -17.24 -16.94
N THR A 88 -20.31 -17.10 -16.15
CA THR A 88 -20.21 -16.95 -14.70
C THR A 88 -19.84 -18.32 -14.09
N LEU A 89 -18.74 -18.33 -13.32
CA LEU A 89 -18.34 -19.50 -12.56
C LEU A 89 -19.05 -19.52 -11.21
N SER A 90 -19.56 -20.68 -10.81
CA SER A 90 -20.20 -20.90 -9.51
C SER A 90 -19.31 -21.75 -8.62
N SER A 91 -19.25 -21.42 -7.34
CA SER A 91 -18.62 -22.24 -6.31
C SER A 91 -19.40 -23.55 -6.11
N ALA A 92 -18.71 -24.61 -5.67
CA ALA A 92 -19.34 -25.84 -5.25
C ALA A 92 -19.06 -26.13 -3.78
N THR A 93 -19.99 -26.77 -3.10
CA THR A 93 -19.85 -27.15 -1.68
C THR A 93 -18.82 -28.26 -1.52
N LYS A 94 -17.82 -28.02 -0.64
CA LYS A 94 -16.81 -28.99 -0.23
C LYS A 94 -16.66 -28.96 1.29
N GLY A 95 -17.24 -29.96 1.97
CA GLY A 95 -17.33 -29.95 3.43
C GLY A 95 -18.18 -28.78 3.94
N SER A 96 -17.63 -27.98 4.85
CA SER A 96 -18.29 -26.80 5.44
C SER A 96 -18.08 -25.50 4.63
N SER A 97 -17.53 -25.55 3.41
CA SER A 97 -17.21 -24.39 2.61
C SER A 97 -17.62 -24.57 1.17
N ASN A 98 -17.77 -23.46 0.48
CA ASN A 98 -17.90 -23.40 -0.97
C ASN A 98 -16.57 -23.01 -1.57
N VAL A 99 -16.15 -23.65 -2.65
CA VAL A 99 -14.84 -23.51 -3.26
C VAL A 99 -14.92 -23.36 -4.78
N LEU A 100 -13.95 -22.64 -5.32
CA LEU A 100 -13.67 -22.53 -6.74
C LEU A 100 -12.16 -22.42 -6.90
N TYR A 101 -11.59 -23.20 -7.79
CA TYR A 101 -10.15 -23.24 -8.06
C TYR A 101 -9.86 -22.71 -9.46
N LEU A 102 -8.78 -21.95 -9.63
CA LEU A 102 -8.32 -21.45 -10.91
C LEU A 102 -6.82 -21.66 -11.08
N ARG A 103 -6.39 -21.95 -12.31
CA ARG A 103 -4.99 -22.00 -12.71
C ARG A 103 -4.82 -21.49 -14.14
N GLY A 104 -3.63 -21.04 -14.47
CA GLY A 104 -3.27 -20.51 -15.79
C GLY A 104 -2.18 -21.30 -16.45
N ILE A 105 -2.16 -21.26 -17.79
CA ILE A 105 -1.15 -21.87 -18.64
C ILE A 105 -0.70 -20.84 -19.67
N GLY A 106 0.59 -20.50 -19.64
CA GLY A 106 1.23 -19.64 -20.64
C GLY A 106 0.67 -18.21 -20.69
N ASN A 107 0.11 -17.70 -19.59
CA ASN A 107 -0.30 -16.29 -19.48
C ASN A 107 0.89 -15.42 -19.04
N SER A 108 0.92 -14.17 -19.46
CA SER A 108 1.74 -13.10 -18.90
C SER A 108 0.89 -11.90 -18.50
N VAL A 109 -0.39 -11.90 -18.89
CA VAL A 109 -1.41 -10.89 -18.57
C VAL A 109 -2.70 -11.59 -18.22
N ILE A 110 -3.39 -11.11 -17.17
CA ILE A 110 -4.71 -11.61 -16.73
C ILE A 110 -5.81 -10.62 -17.06
N THR A 111 -5.61 -9.32 -16.80
CA THR A 111 -6.62 -8.29 -17.05
C THR A 111 -6.22 -7.29 -18.12
N GLY A 112 -5.05 -6.68 -18.04
CA GLY A 112 -4.46 -5.87 -19.13
C GLY A 112 -5.08 -4.49 -19.38
N SER A 113 -6.25 -4.12 -18.80
CA SER A 113 -6.94 -2.87 -19.07
C SER A 113 -7.77 -2.39 -17.88
N ILE A 114 -8.08 -1.07 -17.83
CA ILE A 114 -8.94 -0.42 -16.82
C ILE A 114 -10.39 -0.91 -16.84
N ASN A 115 -10.83 -1.48 -17.96
CA ASN A 115 -12.20 -1.97 -18.13
C ASN A 115 -12.38 -3.41 -17.67
N TYR A 116 -11.31 -4.07 -17.25
CA TYR A 116 -11.28 -5.50 -17.03
C TYR A 116 -11.06 -5.84 -15.56
N SER A 117 -12.13 -6.07 -14.83
CA SER A 117 -12.10 -6.52 -13.46
C SER A 117 -12.84 -7.84 -13.28
N TRP A 118 -12.49 -8.56 -12.24
CA TRP A 118 -13.22 -9.75 -11.81
C TRP A 118 -14.27 -9.33 -10.78
N LEU A 119 -15.48 -9.83 -10.93
CA LEU A 119 -16.59 -9.54 -10.05
C LEU A 119 -16.90 -10.79 -9.21
N LEU A 120 -16.72 -10.64 -7.90
CA LEU A 120 -17.07 -11.65 -6.90
C LEU A 120 -18.41 -11.29 -6.28
N THR A 121 -19.40 -12.18 -6.41
CA THR A 121 -20.73 -11.99 -5.82
C THR A 121 -20.95 -13.05 -4.76
N GLY A 122 -21.21 -12.64 -3.54
CA GLY A 122 -21.35 -13.49 -2.35
C GLY A 122 -20.88 -12.73 -1.11
N SER A 123 -20.54 -13.42 -0.03
CA SER A 123 -19.99 -12.83 1.19
C SER A 123 -18.80 -13.64 1.71
N ASP A 124 -17.95 -12.99 2.49
CA ASP A 124 -16.80 -13.60 3.18
C ASP A 124 -15.89 -14.44 2.27
N ILE A 125 -15.62 -13.94 1.07
CA ILE A 125 -14.80 -14.65 0.09
C ILE A 125 -13.32 -14.43 0.41
N LYS A 126 -12.59 -15.52 0.55
CA LYS A 126 -11.12 -15.55 0.68
C LYS A 126 -10.51 -16.01 -0.63
N CYS A 127 -9.51 -15.29 -1.11
CA CYS A 127 -8.65 -15.72 -2.20
C CYS A 127 -7.31 -16.19 -1.61
N ILE A 128 -6.96 -17.46 -1.78
CA ILE A 128 -5.84 -18.13 -1.12
C ILE A 128 -4.93 -18.75 -2.17
N GLY A 129 -3.63 -18.77 -1.91
CA GLY A 129 -2.62 -19.32 -2.79
C GLY A 129 -1.81 -18.24 -3.51
N ASN A 130 -0.91 -18.67 -4.37
CA ASN A 130 -0.03 -17.80 -5.15
C ASN A 130 -0.76 -17.27 -6.40
N ILE A 131 -0.86 -15.95 -6.56
CA ILE A 131 -1.51 -15.32 -7.72
C ILE A 131 -0.84 -15.70 -9.05
N GLU A 132 0.46 -15.96 -9.03
CA GLU A 132 1.23 -16.34 -10.21
C GLU A 132 0.78 -17.67 -10.83
N ASN A 133 0.03 -18.50 -10.08
CA ASN A 133 -0.63 -19.69 -10.62
C ASN A 133 -1.64 -19.38 -11.74
N LEU A 134 -2.11 -18.14 -11.83
CA LEU A 134 -2.94 -17.69 -12.95
C LEU A 134 -2.12 -17.40 -14.21
N LEU A 135 -0.82 -17.15 -14.08
CA LEU A 135 0.08 -16.96 -15.22
C LEU A 135 0.50 -18.31 -15.80
N ASP A 136 1.23 -19.07 -15.01
CA ASP A 136 1.67 -20.41 -15.42
C ASP A 136 1.90 -21.29 -14.18
N TYR A 137 0.95 -22.16 -13.87
CA TYR A 137 0.98 -22.97 -12.67
C TYR A 137 2.16 -23.95 -12.65
N ALA A 138 2.58 -24.46 -13.81
CA ALA A 138 3.69 -25.41 -13.88
C ALA A 138 5.04 -24.74 -13.56
N THR A 139 5.23 -23.48 -13.99
CA THR A 139 6.39 -22.67 -13.62
C THR A 139 6.42 -22.42 -12.10
N VAL A 140 5.27 -22.11 -11.50
CA VAL A 140 5.17 -21.89 -10.04
C VAL A 140 5.41 -23.19 -9.27
N GLU A 141 4.86 -24.31 -9.71
CA GLU A 141 5.06 -25.63 -9.09
C GLU A 141 6.55 -26.07 -9.15
N ALA A 142 7.26 -25.66 -10.18
CA ALA A 142 8.70 -25.85 -10.30
C ALA A 142 9.55 -24.90 -9.40
N GLY A 143 8.90 -24.03 -8.61
CA GLY A 143 9.56 -23.07 -7.71
C GLY A 143 10.09 -21.82 -8.41
N ASN A 144 9.62 -21.50 -9.61
CA ASN A 144 10.03 -20.35 -10.39
C ASN A 144 8.91 -19.30 -10.48
N HIS A 145 9.27 -18.08 -10.90
CA HIS A 145 8.32 -16.98 -11.17
C HIS A 145 8.02 -16.92 -12.67
N PRO A 146 6.74 -16.99 -13.09
CA PRO A 146 6.35 -16.75 -14.47
C PRO A 146 6.64 -15.31 -14.91
N THR A 147 6.80 -15.10 -16.21
CA THR A 147 6.96 -13.74 -16.76
C THR A 147 5.69 -12.93 -16.56
N MET A 148 5.83 -11.76 -15.95
CA MET A 148 4.77 -10.79 -15.74
C MET A 148 4.92 -9.64 -16.75
N ALA A 149 3.91 -9.41 -17.58
CA ALA A 149 3.88 -8.26 -18.49
C ALA A 149 3.28 -7.02 -17.82
N SER A 150 3.43 -5.85 -18.46
CA SER A 150 2.78 -4.62 -18.02
C SER A 150 1.26 -4.81 -17.91
N TYR A 151 0.64 -4.17 -16.91
CA TYR A 151 -0.80 -4.26 -16.60
C TYR A 151 -1.29 -5.67 -16.24
N CYS A 152 -0.44 -6.59 -15.81
CA CYS A 152 -0.75 -8.01 -15.65
C CYS A 152 -2.02 -8.28 -14.82
N TYR A 153 -2.15 -7.68 -13.62
CA TYR A 153 -3.31 -7.82 -12.74
C TYR A 153 -4.00 -6.47 -12.48
N PHE A 154 -3.89 -5.56 -13.45
CA PHE A 154 -4.42 -4.22 -13.37
C PHE A 154 -5.94 -4.24 -13.15
N TYR A 155 -6.45 -3.60 -12.08
CA TYR A 155 -7.87 -3.57 -11.68
C TYR A 155 -8.48 -4.95 -11.36
N MET A 156 -7.73 -6.03 -11.21
CA MET A 156 -8.27 -7.40 -11.18
C MET A 156 -9.40 -7.59 -10.17
N PHE A 157 -9.23 -7.16 -8.92
CA PHE A 157 -10.25 -7.25 -7.86
C PHE A 157 -10.86 -5.88 -7.50
N ASN A 158 -10.79 -4.91 -8.40
CA ASN A 158 -11.34 -3.57 -8.16
C ASN A 158 -12.84 -3.66 -7.82
N GLY A 159 -13.24 -3.09 -6.67
CA GLY A 159 -14.61 -3.09 -6.19
C GLY A 159 -15.13 -4.44 -5.68
N CYS A 160 -14.27 -5.43 -5.47
CA CYS A 160 -14.67 -6.72 -4.86
C CYS A 160 -14.92 -6.56 -3.35
N THR A 161 -16.06 -5.97 -2.99
CA THR A 161 -16.43 -5.65 -1.60
C THR A 161 -16.64 -6.88 -0.71
N SER A 162 -16.82 -8.07 -1.28
CA SER A 162 -16.96 -9.34 -0.56
C SER A 162 -15.62 -10.06 -0.31
N LEU A 163 -14.49 -9.53 -0.85
CA LEU A 163 -13.17 -10.13 -0.68
C LEU A 163 -12.60 -9.77 0.69
N THR A 164 -12.42 -10.76 1.57
CA THR A 164 -11.92 -10.57 2.94
C THR A 164 -10.45 -10.91 3.11
N GLN A 165 -9.89 -11.73 2.20
CA GLN A 165 -8.48 -12.11 2.17
C GLN A 165 -7.95 -12.10 0.74
N ALA A 166 -6.82 -11.42 0.52
CA ALA A 166 -6.11 -11.39 -0.76
C ALA A 166 -5.20 -12.62 -0.94
N PRO A 167 -4.90 -13.03 -2.19
CA PRO A 167 -3.90 -14.06 -2.48
C PRO A 167 -2.48 -13.57 -2.16
N ALA A 168 -1.53 -14.49 -2.06
CA ALA A 168 -0.10 -14.13 -1.97
C ALA A 168 0.39 -13.51 -3.29
N LEU A 169 1.24 -12.49 -3.17
CA LEU A 169 1.88 -11.75 -4.27
C LEU A 169 3.40 -11.88 -4.16
N PRO A 170 3.99 -13.03 -4.48
CA PRO A 170 5.39 -13.31 -4.20
C PRO A 170 6.38 -12.70 -5.21
N ALA A 171 5.91 -12.07 -6.28
CA ALA A 171 6.78 -11.52 -7.32
C ALA A 171 7.79 -10.51 -6.75
N ILE A 172 9.05 -10.72 -7.07
CA ILE A 172 10.17 -9.82 -6.72
C ILE A 172 10.59 -8.93 -7.89
N THR A 173 10.25 -9.32 -9.12
CA THR A 173 10.44 -8.55 -10.35
C THR A 173 9.07 -8.08 -10.85
N LEU A 174 8.88 -6.77 -10.92
CA LEU A 174 7.60 -6.16 -11.26
C LEU A 174 7.64 -5.55 -12.65
N ALA A 175 6.49 -5.57 -13.33
CA ALA A 175 6.26 -4.84 -14.56
C ALA A 175 5.46 -3.55 -14.31
N GLU A 176 5.46 -2.65 -15.31
CA GLU A 176 4.69 -1.41 -15.23
C GLU A 176 3.20 -1.70 -14.93
N ARG A 177 2.63 -1.01 -13.93
CA ARG A 177 1.22 -1.09 -13.51
C ARG A 177 0.71 -2.51 -13.20
N CYS A 178 1.61 -3.46 -12.93
CA CYS A 178 1.23 -4.88 -12.79
C CYS A 178 0.17 -5.13 -11.69
N TYR A 179 0.20 -4.39 -10.58
CA TYR A 179 -0.77 -4.47 -9.48
C TYR A 179 -1.54 -3.17 -9.25
N ALA A 180 -1.47 -2.21 -10.20
CA ALA A 180 -2.17 -0.93 -10.01
C ALA A 180 -3.68 -1.16 -9.89
N ASN A 181 -4.31 -0.50 -8.90
CA ASN A 181 -5.72 -0.60 -8.56
C ASN A 181 -6.24 -2.03 -8.28
N MET A 182 -5.36 -3.00 -8.04
CA MET A 182 -5.75 -4.43 -7.96
C MET A 182 -6.82 -4.69 -6.91
N PHE A 183 -6.74 -4.04 -5.74
CA PHE A 183 -7.72 -4.19 -4.65
C PHE A 183 -8.45 -2.88 -4.33
N ASN A 184 -8.42 -1.89 -5.23
CA ASN A 184 -9.13 -0.62 -5.00
C ASN A 184 -10.61 -0.88 -4.71
N GLY A 185 -11.12 -0.33 -3.59
CA GLY A 185 -12.52 -0.50 -3.20
C GLY A 185 -12.88 -1.88 -2.63
N CYS A 186 -11.90 -2.72 -2.29
CA CYS A 186 -12.14 -3.98 -1.55
C CYS A 186 -12.43 -3.66 -0.08
N THR A 187 -13.62 -3.16 0.21
CA THR A 187 -13.99 -2.59 1.52
C THR A 187 -13.97 -3.59 2.67
N SER A 188 -14.07 -4.90 2.40
CA SER A 188 -14.00 -5.96 3.42
C SER A 188 -12.59 -6.56 3.59
N LEU A 189 -11.59 -6.08 2.83
CA LEU A 189 -10.23 -6.60 2.94
C LEU A 189 -9.57 -6.10 4.24
N THR A 190 -9.26 -7.02 5.16
CA THR A 190 -8.72 -6.69 6.49
C THR A 190 -7.20 -6.76 6.57
N GLN A 191 -6.56 -7.53 5.69
CA GLN A 191 -5.11 -7.73 5.64
C GLN A 191 -4.59 -7.62 4.21
N ALA A 192 -3.55 -6.82 4.02
CA ALA A 192 -2.82 -6.77 2.77
C ALA A 192 -1.85 -7.97 2.64
N PRO A 193 -1.63 -8.51 1.44
CA PRO A 193 -0.59 -9.51 1.20
C PRO A 193 0.81 -8.90 1.35
N ALA A 194 1.82 -9.73 1.59
CA ALA A 194 3.22 -9.31 1.57
C ALA A 194 3.62 -8.81 0.16
N LEU A 195 4.48 -7.78 0.12
CA LEU A 195 5.01 -7.15 -1.09
C LEU A 195 6.54 -7.20 -1.04
N PRO A 196 7.18 -8.29 -1.49
CA PRO A 196 8.60 -8.55 -1.25
C PRO A 196 9.55 -7.79 -2.19
N ALA A 197 9.07 -7.16 -3.26
CA ALA A 197 9.91 -6.49 -4.25
C ALA A 197 10.70 -5.32 -3.63
N THR A 198 12.01 -5.28 -3.87
CA THR A 198 12.93 -4.23 -3.41
C THR A 198 13.26 -3.20 -4.47
N ALA A 199 12.99 -3.51 -5.75
CA ALA A 199 13.06 -2.61 -6.89
C ALA A 199 11.68 -2.56 -7.57
N LEU A 200 11.17 -1.34 -7.80
CA LEU A 200 9.82 -1.12 -8.31
C LEU A 200 9.81 -0.73 -9.78
N ALA A 201 8.70 -0.99 -10.44
CA ALA A 201 8.37 -0.51 -11.78
C ALA A 201 7.39 0.68 -11.73
N ASN A 202 7.30 1.44 -12.83
CA ASN A 202 6.39 2.58 -12.92
C ASN A 202 4.95 2.19 -12.57
N GLN A 203 4.35 2.93 -11.64
CA GLN A 203 2.96 2.76 -11.20
C GLN A 203 2.59 1.34 -10.73
N CYS A 204 3.56 0.48 -10.36
CA CYS A 204 3.31 -0.95 -10.07
C CYS A 204 2.31 -1.18 -8.93
N TYR A 205 2.29 -0.32 -7.89
CA TYR A 205 1.37 -0.37 -6.76
C TYR A 205 0.44 0.86 -6.66
N ARG A 206 0.30 1.62 -7.76
CA ARG A 206 -0.58 2.79 -7.78
C ARG A 206 -1.99 2.42 -7.37
N SER A 207 -2.57 3.15 -6.38
CA SER A 207 -3.95 2.96 -5.88
C SER A 207 -4.30 1.52 -5.47
N MET A 208 -3.30 0.68 -5.17
CA MET A 208 -3.50 -0.77 -5.00
C MET A 208 -4.52 -1.11 -3.91
N PHE A 209 -4.49 -0.40 -2.78
CA PHE A 209 -5.42 -0.57 -1.65
C PHE A 209 -6.28 0.68 -1.41
N GLN A 210 -6.41 1.55 -2.40
CA GLN A 210 -7.26 2.74 -2.27
C GLN A 210 -8.68 2.33 -1.86
N ASN A 211 -9.27 3.03 -0.87
CA ASN A 211 -10.61 2.76 -0.36
C ASN A 211 -10.84 1.34 0.22
N CYS A 212 -9.79 0.64 0.63
CA CYS A 212 -9.92 -0.57 1.44
C CYS A 212 -10.22 -0.17 2.90
N THR A 213 -11.47 0.18 3.17
CA THR A 213 -11.89 0.82 4.44
C THR A 213 -11.79 -0.07 5.68
N SER A 214 -11.63 -1.38 5.53
CA SER A 214 -11.38 -2.33 6.63
C SER A 214 -9.89 -2.64 6.83
N LEU A 215 -8.99 -2.09 5.99
CA LEU A 215 -7.56 -2.34 6.09
C LEU A 215 -6.94 -1.47 7.19
N THR A 216 -6.58 -2.09 8.33
CA THR A 216 -6.03 -1.39 9.50
C THR A 216 -4.51 -1.47 9.61
N GLN A 217 -3.87 -2.38 8.88
CA GLN A 217 -2.41 -2.58 8.88
C GLN A 217 -1.88 -2.66 7.45
N ALA A 218 -0.85 -1.87 7.16
CA ALA A 218 -0.14 -1.92 5.90
C ALA A 218 0.86 -3.10 5.85
N PRO A 219 1.16 -3.66 4.68
CA PRO A 219 2.27 -4.59 4.52
C PRO A 219 3.61 -3.84 4.67
N ALA A 220 4.70 -4.58 4.93
CA ALA A 220 6.03 -4.02 4.81
C ALA A 220 6.31 -3.57 3.36
N LEU A 221 6.98 -2.44 3.20
CA LEU A 221 7.41 -1.88 1.91
C LEU A 221 8.95 -1.81 1.87
N PRO A 222 9.63 -2.91 1.51
CA PRO A 222 11.08 -3.01 1.61
C PRO A 222 11.83 -2.29 0.48
N ALA A 223 11.12 -1.73 -0.50
CA ALA A 223 11.74 -1.15 -1.70
C ALA A 223 12.61 0.08 -1.37
N THR A 224 13.86 0.02 -1.82
CA THR A 224 14.81 1.13 -1.79
C THR A 224 15.03 1.74 -3.18
N THR A 225 14.73 1.01 -4.25
CA THR A 225 14.73 1.50 -5.63
C THR A 225 13.30 1.75 -6.07
N LEU A 226 12.93 3.03 -6.16
CA LEU A 226 11.59 3.47 -6.52
C LEU A 226 11.46 3.71 -8.03
N ALA A 227 10.21 3.81 -8.51
CA ALA A 227 9.85 4.20 -9.86
C ALA A 227 8.73 5.25 -9.84
N THR A 228 8.53 5.95 -10.95
CA THR A 228 7.54 7.03 -11.06
C THR A 228 6.14 6.55 -10.67
N ASN A 229 5.47 7.31 -9.79
CA ASN A 229 4.12 7.02 -9.27
C ASN A 229 3.97 5.61 -8.67
N CYS A 230 5.04 4.95 -8.20
CA CYS A 230 4.99 3.55 -7.75
C CYS A 230 4.04 3.31 -6.57
N TYR A 231 3.92 4.27 -5.64
CA TYR A 231 3.02 4.23 -4.48
C TYR A 231 1.97 5.35 -4.49
N ASP A 232 1.74 5.99 -5.65
CA ASP A 232 0.71 7.03 -5.80
C ASP A 232 -0.64 6.51 -5.31
N THR A 233 -1.25 7.22 -4.34
CA THR A 233 -2.56 6.91 -3.72
C THR A 233 -2.72 5.50 -3.15
N MET A 234 -1.61 4.78 -2.91
CA MET A 234 -1.64 3.34 -2.58
C MET A 234 -2.57 2.98 -1.43
N PHE A 235 -2.59 3.76 -0.35
CA PHE A 235 -3.41 3.54 0.84
C PHE A 235 -4.47 4.62 1.07
N SER A 236 -4.75 5.46 0.07
CA SER A 236 -5.75 6.53 0.20
C SER A 236 -7.10 5.97 0.64
N GLY A 237 -7.72 6.57 1.67
CA GLY A 237 -9.04 6.18 2.18
C GLY A 237 -9.07 4.85 2.94
N THR A 238 -7.93 4.35 3.42
CA THR A 238 -7.88 3.17 4.29
C THR A 238 -8.02 3.52 5.78
N ALA A 239 -8.31 2.50 6.61
CA ALA A 239 -8.39 2.64 8.08
C ALA A 239 -7.04 2.40 8.78
N LEU A 240 -5.91 2.62 8.11
CA LEU A 240 -4.60 2.44 8.71
C LEU A 240 -4.41 3.31 9.96
N THR A 241 -3.94 2.70 11.04
CA THR A 241 -3.60 3.41 12.29
C THR A 241 -2.13 3.81 12.36
N LYS A 242 -1.27 3.09 11.62
CA LYS A 242 0.18 3.32 11.53
C LYS A 242 0.64 3.14 10.09
N ALA A 243 1.47 4.06 9.60
CA ALA A 243 2.11 3.93 8.29
C ALA A 243 3.25 2.89 8.31
N PRO A 244 3.51 2.18 7.19
CA PRO A 244 4.68 1.32 7.04
C PRO A 244 5.97 2.15 6.96
N ALA A 245 7.11 1.54 7.24
CA ALA A 245 8.42 2.17 7.00
C ALA A 245 8.63 2.44 5.50
N LEU A 246 9.27 3.58 5.18
CA LEU A 246 9.63 4.00 3.82
C LEU A 246 11.14 4.17 3.74
N PRO A 247 11.91 3.12 3.43
CA PRO A 247 13.37 3.10 3.58
C PRO A 247 14.13 3.85 2.46
N ALA A 248 13.48 4.20 1.36
CA ALA A 248 14.14 4.83 0.21
C ALA A 248 14.67 6.23 0.56
N THR A 249 15.94 6.47 0.27
CA THR A 249 16.62 7.75 0.46
C THR A 249 16.75 8.56 -0.84
N THR A 250 16.57 7.90 -1.99
CA THR A 250 16.51 8.52 -3.31
C THR A 250 15.09 8.40 -3.85
N LEU A 251 14.48 9.54 -4.13
CA LEU A 251 13.10 9.61 -4.58
C LEU A 251 13.04 9.79 -6.11
N VAL A 252 11.87 9.47 -6.66
CA VAL A 252 11.49 9.69 -8.04
C VAL A 252 10.18 10.46 -8.11
N GLU A 253 9.84 11.01 -9.28
CA GLU A 253 8.66 11.84 -9.46
C GLU A 253 7.39 11.16 -8.95
N SER A 254 6.63 11.88 -8.10
CA SER A 254 5.33 11.48 -7.57
C SER A 254 5.30 10.10 -6.89
N CYS A 255 6.45 9.59 -6.39
CA CYS A 255 6.53 8.23 -5.84
C CYS A 255 5.61 7.99 -4.63
N TYR A 256 5.36 9.02 -3.79
CA TYR A 256 4.47 8.96 -2.62
C TYR A 256 3.31 9.98 -2.72
N TYR A 257 2.93 10.37 -3.94
CA TYR A 257 1.83 11.30 -4.18
C TYR A 257 0.52 10.78 -3.54
N ASN A 258 -0.11 11.58 -2.65
CA ASN A 258 -1.37 11.24 -1.97
C ASN A 258 -1.39 9.84 -1.28
N MET A 259 -0.23 9.27 -0.92
CA MET A 259 -0.13 7.86 -0.50
C MET A 259 -1.07 7.50 0.65
N PHE A 260 -1.25 8.39 1.64
CA PHE A 260 -2.13 8.20 2.80
C PHE A 260 -3.30 9.19 2.83
N ASN A 261 -3.65 9.80 1.69
CA ASN A 261 -4.77 10.74 1.62
C ASN A 261 -6.05 10.11 2.19
N GLY A 262 -6.74 10.80 3.12
CA GLY A 262 -7.97 10.30 3.72
C GLY A 262 -7.81 9.14 4.71
N CYS A 263 -6.59 8.82 5.15
CA CYS A 263 -6.36 7.86 6.23
C CYS A 263 -6.72 8.51 7.58
N THR A 264 -8.01 8.68 7.85
CA THR A 264 -8.51 9.44 9.01
C THR A 264 -8.14 8.84 10.37
N SER A 265 -7.80 7.55 10.43
CA SER A 265 -7.36 6.83 11.64
C SER A 265 -5.84 6.84 11.84
N LEU A 266 -5.06 7.41 10.91
CA LEU A 266 -3.61 7.40 10.96
C LEU A 266 -3.10 8.34 12.07
N THR A 267 -2.45 7.77 13.10
CA THR A 267 -1.92 8.54 14.23
C THR A 267 -0.41 8.76 14.15
N GLN A 268 0.32 7.95 13.40
CA GLN A 268 1.77 8.00 13.26
C GLN A 268 2.19 8.00 11.80
N ALA A 269 2.87 9.07 11.37
CA ALA A 269 3.55 9.13 10.08
C ALA A 269 4.82 8.25 10.08
N PRO A 270 5.28 7.77 8.92
CA PRO A 270 6.58 7.10 8.80
C PRO A 270 7.71 8.14 8.87
N ALA A 271 8.93 7.71 9.18
CA ALA A 271 10.12 8.51 8.93
C ALA A 271 10.30 8.75 7.42
N LEU A 272 10.74 9.96 7.04
CA LEU A 272 11.03 10.37 5.66
C LEU A 272 12.51 10.71 5.52
N PRO A 273 13.39 9.70 5.31
CA PRO A 273 14.84 9.88 5.41
C PRO A 273 15.46 10.59 4.19
N ALA A 274 14.71 10.80 3.11
CA ALA A 274 15.24 11.34 1.87
C ALA A 274 15.65 12.81 2.00
N THR A 275 16.88 13.11 1.62
CA THR A 275 17.43 14.47 1.53
C THR A 275 17.45 15.00 0.10
N THR A 276 17.36 14.12 -0.89
CA THR A 276 17.24 14.47 -2.31
C THR A 276 15.81 14.23 -2.77
N LEU A 277 15.12 15.29 -3.13
CA LEU A 277 13.71 15.29 -3.53
C LEU A 277 13.56 15.33 -5.06
N THR A 278 12.38 14.97 -5.52
CA THR A 278 11.92 15.09 -6.90
C THR A 278 10.54 15.75 -6.96
N ALA A 279 10.10 16.16 -8.14
CA ALA A 279 8.83 16.85 -8.30
C ALA A 279 7.66 16.03 -7.72
N ASN A 280 6.80 16.69 -6.93
CA ASN A 280 5.59 16.14 -6.32
C ASN A 280 5.80 14.87 -5.47
N CYS A 281 7.03 14.54 -5.03
CA CYS A 281 7.33 13.27 -4.36
C CYS A 281 6.48 13.01 -3.08
N TYR A 282 6.17 14.07 -2.31
CA TYR A 282 5.33 14.00 -1.09
C TYR A 282 4.06 14.86 -1.19
N ASN A 283 3.66 15.27 -2.41
CA ASN A 283 2.47 16.10 -2.59
C ASN A 283 1.22 15.39 -2.05
N GLY A 284 0.50 16.05 -1.14
CA GLY A 284 -0.74 15.55 -0.54
C GLY A 284 -0.61 14.28 0.30
N MET A 285 0.62 13.87 0.67
CA MET A 285 0.89 12.55 1.25
C MET A 285 0.00 12.21 2.46
N PHE A 286 -0.32 13.18 3.30
CA PHE A 286 -1.16 13.04 4.50
C PHE A 286 -2.42 13.91 4.46
N TRP A 287 -2.88 14.28 3.27
CA TRP A 287 -4.11 15.06 3.14
C TRP A 287 -5.28 14.34 3.82
N ASP A 288 -6.10 15.06 4.62
CA ASP A 288 -7.22 14.54 5.42
C ASP A 288 -6.86 13.41 6.42
N CYS A 289 -5.59 13.33 6.88
CA CYS A 289 -5.21 12.48 8.00
C CYS A 289 -5.60 13.16 9.33
N THR A 290 -6.88 13.16 9.64
CA THR A 290 -7.47 13.97 10.73
C THR A 290 -7.01 13.56 12.12
N SER A 291 -6.53 12.33 12.33
CA SER A 291 -6.00 11.84 13.63
C SER A 291 -4.48 12.02 13.77
N LEU A 292 -3.78 12.51 12.73
CA LEU A 292 -2.33 12.70 12.78
C LEU A 292 -1.97 13.87 13.69
N THR A 293 -1.23 13.60 14.77
CA THR A 293 -0.84 14.64 15.76
C THR A 293 0.56 15.19 15.54
N GLN A 294 1.45 14.42 14.94
CA GLN A 294 2.86 14.74 14.70
C GLN A 294 3.22 14.57 13.23
N ALA A 295 3.79 15.62 12.63
CA ALA A 295 4.42 15.51 11.32
C ALA A 295 5.77 14.74 11.40
N PRO A 296 6.20 14.04 10.34
CA PRO A 296 7.56 13.52 10.26
C PRO A 296 8.57 14.66 10.10
N ALA A 297 9.83 14.45 10.47
CA ALA A 297 10.92 15.36 10.13
C ALA A 297 11.10 15.44 8.60
N LEU A 298 11.47 16.61 8.10
CA LEU A 298 11.72 16.91 6.69
C LEU A 298 13.17 17.35 6.50
N PRO A 299 14.12 16.43 6.34
CA PRO A 299 15.57 16.73 6.40
C PRO A 299 16.12 17.42 5.15
N ALA A 300 15.37 17.49 4.06
CA ALA A 300 15.86 18.05 2.80
C ALA A 300 16.08 19.57 2.88
N THR A 301 17.29 20.00 2.53
CA THR A 301 17.68 21.42 2.47
C THR A 301 17.54 22.01 1.06
N THR A 302 17.37 21.18 0.04
CA THR A 302 17.11 21.58 -1.34
C THR A 302 15.72 21.14 -1.75
N LEU A 303 14.90 22.10 -2.16
CA LEU A 303 13.50 21.85 -2.57
C LEU A 303 13.40 21.74 -4.10
N VAL A 304 12.31 21.10 -4.54
CA VAL A 304 11.90 20.97 -5.93
C VAL A 304 10.41 21.28 -6.08
N ASP A 305 9.92 21.49 -7.31
CA ASP A 305 8.52 21.86 -7.56
C ASP A 305 7.54 20.90 -6.90
N GLY A 306 6.62 21.47 -6.12
CA GLY A 306 5.52 20.76 -5.48
C GLY A 306 5.91 19.67 -4.47
N CYS A 307 7.19 19.57 -4.04
CA CYS A 307 7.68 18.45 -3.23
C CYS A 307 6.87 18.19 -1.94
N TYR A 308 6.43 19.23 -1.24
CA TYR A 308 5.62 19.17 -0.01
C TYR A 308 4.26 19.88 -0.17
N ARG A 309 3.81 20.11 -1.42
CA ARG A 309 2.53 20.74 -1.69
C ARG A 309 1.40 19.96 -1.01
N SER A 310 0.52 20.68 -0.30
CA SER A 310 -0.70 20.12 0.32
C SER A 310 -0.45 18.93 1.27
N MET A 311 0.79 18.75 1.78
CA MET A 311 1.21 17.54 2.48
C MET A 311 0.34 17.20 3.67
N PHE A 312 -0.12 18.21 4.44
CA PHE A 312 -0.91 18.06 5.67
C PHE A 312 -2.26 18.79 5.59
N VAL A 313 -2.83 18.98 4.39
CA VAL A 313 -4.17 19.61 4.27
C VAL A 313 -5.17 18.90 5.16
N SER A 314 -5.94 19.65 5.96
CA SER A 314 -6.98 19.14 6.86
C SER A 314 -6.50 18.11 7.90
N CYS A 315 -5.22 18.09 8.26
CA CYS A 315 -4.74 17.33 9.42
C CYS A 315 -5.16 18.06 10.71
N THR A 316 -6.44 17.94 11.07
CA THR A 316 -7.07 18.79 12.12
C THR A 316 -6.52 18.57 13.52
N SER A 317 -5.91 17.40 13.80
CA SER A 317 -5.27 17.09 15.10
C SER A 317 -3.78 17.42 15.14
N LEU A 318 -3.18 17.95 14.05
CA LEU A 318 -1.75 18.18 13.96
C LEU A 318 -1.33 19.30 14.92
N THR A 319 -0.50 18.97 15.92
CA THR A 319 0.08 19.92 16.90
C THR A 319 1.58 20.04 16.79
N GLN A 320 2.26 19.12 16.10
CA GLN A 320 3.70 19.11 15.93
C GLN A 320 4.04 19.28 14.45
N ALA A 321 4.51 20.49 14.09
CA ALA A 321 4.92 20.82 12.72
C ALA A 321 6.38 20.41 12.47
N PRO A 322 6.79 20.04 11.23
CA PRO A 322 8.19 19.82 10.91
C PRO A 322 8.94 21.14 10.83
N SER A 323 10.23 21.15 11.17
CA SER A 323 11.11 22.27 10.82
C SER A 323 11.25 22.38 9.29
N LEU A 324 11.56 23.58 8.80
CA LEU A 324 11.79 23.86 7.37
C LEU A 324 13.27 24.23 7.16
N PRO A 325 14.17 23.24 7.02
CA PRO A 325 15.61 23.48 6.98
C PRO A 325 16.09 24.14 5.67
N ALA A 326 15.30 24.08 4.62
CA ALA A 326 15.62 24.71 3.34
C ALA A 326 15.63 26.25 3.48
N THR A 327 16.62 26.90 2.86
CA THR A 327 16.72 28.35 2.85
C THR A 327 16.11 29.00 1.61
N THR A 328 15.97 28.26 0.52
CA THR A 328 15.50 28.76 -0.77
C THR A 328 14.21 28.05 -1.20
N LEU A 329 13.18 28.85 -1.44
CA LEU A 329 11.88 28.37 -1.92
C LEU A 329 11.89 28.17 -3.44
N VAL A 330 11.14 27.18 -3.90
CA VAL A 330 10.85 26.93 -5.31
C VAL A 330 9.32 26.83 -5.53
N SER A 331 8.89 26.80 -6.79
CA SER A 331 7.47 26.75 -7.16
C SER A 331 6.71 25.69 -6.35
N ASN A 332 5.56 26.07 -5.80
CA ASN A 332 4.61 25.22 -5.09
C ASN A 332 5.17 24.37 -3.92
N CYS A 333 6.44 24.51 -3.51
CA CYS A 333 7.08 23.54 -2.59
C CYS A 333 6.34 23.36 -1.25
N TYR A 334 5.76 24.43 -0.67
CA TYR A 334 4.97 24.39 0.57
C TYR A 334 3.52 24.92 0.38
N ARG A 335 3.06 25.05 -0.89
CA ARG A 335 1.71 25.54 -1.18
C ARG A 335 0.67 24.71 -0.43
N LYS A 336 -0.20 25.36 0.36
CA LYS A 336 -1.26 24.71 1.17
C LYS A 336 -0.76 23.64 2.15
N MET A 337 0.53 23.65 2.54
CA MET A 337 1.12 22.56 3.31
C MET A 337 0.33 22.24 4.59
N PHE A 338 -0.13 23.26 5.32
CA PHE A 338 -0.91 23.13 6.57
C PHE A 338 -2.34 23.70 6.44
N TYR A 339 -2.86 23.80 5.23
CA TYR A 339 -4.22 24.29 5.01
C TYR A 339 -5.25 23.49 5.82
N GLY A 340 -6.05 24.17 6.67
CA GLY A 340 -7.08 23.52 7.48
C GLY A 340 -6.58 22.73 8.70
N CYS A 341 -5.29 22.84 9.07
CA CYS A 341 -4.74 22.24 10.30
C CYS A 341 -5.17 23.05 11.53
N THR A 342 -6.41 22.85 12.01
CA THR A 342 -7.05 23.71 13.02
C THR A 342 -6.40 23.64 14.40
N SER A 343 -5.69 22.57 14.76
CA SER A 343 -4.93 22.44 16.00
C SER A 343 -3.53 23.07 15.92
N LEU A 344 -3.04 23.43 14.74
CA LEU A 344 -1.79 24.16 14.55
C LEU A 344 -2.07 25.65 14.68
N LYS A 345 -1.58 26.28 15.74
CA LYS A 345 -1.87 27.67 16.12
C LYS A 345 -0.64 28.55 15.94
N LEU A 346 -0.74 29.59 15.12
CA LEU A 346 0.33 30.53 14.83
C LEU A 346 -0.08 31.97 15.13
N SER A 347 0.93 32.79 15.44
CA SER A 347 0.83 34.25 15.60
C SER A 347 2.01 34.93 14.86
N THR A 348 1.80 36.17 14.45
CA THR A 348 2.87 37.08 13.96
C THR A 348 3.62 37.73 15.10
N THR A 349 3.09 37.69 16.33
CA THR A 349 3.63 38.33 17.51
C THR A 349 3.94 37.31 18.57
N GLN A 350 5.11 37.39 19.17
CA GLN A 350 5.47 36.61 20.34
C GLN A 350 4.72 37.10 21.57
N THR A 351 4.13 36.17 22.32
CA THR A 351 3.39 36.41 23.56
C THR A 351 3.62 35.23 24.49
N ASP A 352 3.09 35.28 25.74
CA ASP A 352 3.15 34.16 26.68
C ASP A 352 2.45 32.89 26.15
N GLU A 353 1.47 33.04 25.26
CA GLU A 353 0.79 31.91 24.60
C GLU A 353 1.54 31.43 23.34
N TYR A 354 2.21 32.30 22.60
CA TYR A 354 2.89 32.03 21.33
C TYR A 354 4.40 32.23 21.50
N ILE A 355 5.09 31.18 21.90
CA ILE A 355 6.49 31.27 22.37
C ILE A 355 7.52 30.64 21.44
N GLN A 356 7.14 29.62 20.66
CA GLN A 356 8.11 28.86 19.85
C GLN A 356 8.24 29.44 18.45
N GLU A 357 9.45 29.86 18.09
CA GLU A 357 9.73 30.37 16.74
C GLU A 357 9.52 29.32 15.65
N TYR A 358 8.87 29.74 14.58
CA TYR A 358 8.69 29.00 13.35
C TYR A 358 9.13 29.85 12.16
N ARG A 359 10.34 29.58 11.67
CA ARG A 359 10.95 30.41 10.66
C ARG A 359 10.58 29.95 9.25
N ILE A 360 10.16 30.90 8.41
CA ILE A 360 9.95 30.70 6.97
C ILE A 360 11.27 30.89 6.23
N PRO A 361 11.59 30.07 5.20
CA PRO A 361 12.81 30.22 4.38
C PRO A 361 13.07 31.63 3.91
N SER A 362 14.37 31.98 3.78
CA SER A 362 14.81 33.38 3.66
C SER A 362 14.87 33.92 2.24
N SER A 363 14.79 33.06 1.21
CA SER A 363 14.94 33.45 -0.18
C SER A 363 14.15 32.57 -1.14
N GLY A 364 14.10 32.89 -2.41
CA GLY A 364 13.53 32.04 -3.47
C GLY A 364 12.43 32.71 -4.26
N THR A 365 11.82 31.91 -5.17
CA THR A 365 10.75 32.33 -6.07
C THR A 365 9.38 32.06 -5.47
N GLY A 366 8.37 32.83 -5.84
CA GLY A 366 6.98 32.53 -5.43
C GLY A 366 6.45 33.45 -4.34
N THR A 367 6.98 34.69 -4.25
CA THR A 367 6.50 35.71 -3.30
C THR A 367 5.39 36.60 -3.84
N THR A 368 5.08 36.54 -5.14
CA THR A 368 3.98 37.26 -5.78
C THR A 368 2.73 36.39 -5.90
N ALA A 369 1.56 37.01 -5.88
CA ALA A 369 0.24 36.38 -5.83
C ALA A 369 -0.16 35.50 -7.05
N THR A 370 0.80 35.06 -7.86
CA THR A 370 0.57 34.20 -9.02
C THR A 370 0.61 32.71 -8.65
N ASP A 371 0.04 31.86 -9.47
CA ASP A 371 -0.19 30.42 -9.22
C ASP A 371 1.02 29.55 -8.86
N SER A 372 2.23 30.06 -9.02
CA SER A 372 3.50 29.41 -8.65
C SER A 372 4.01 29.78 -7.25
N ASN A 373 3.19 30.40 -6.40
CA ASN A 373 3.61 30.85 -5.09
C ASN A 373 3.91 29.67 -4.15
N ALA A 374 5.17 29.53 -3.77
CA ALA A 374 5.67 28.49 -2.89
C ALA A 374 4.93 28.38 -1.56
N LEU A 375 4.44 29.49 -1.03
CA LEU A 375 3.82 29.61 0.30
C LEU A 375 2.30 29.85 0.22
N SER A 376 1.69 29.87 -0.97
CA SER A 376 0.27 30.22 -1.15
C SER A 376 -0.64 29.39 -0.24
N SER A 377 -1.40 30.10 0.61
CA SER A 377 -2.37 29.52 1.55
C SER A 377 -1.78 28.48 2.51
N MET A 378 -0.47 28.55 2.79
CA MET A 378 0.26 27.56 3.60
C MET A 378 -0.41 27.34 4.97
N PHE A 379 -0.84 28.40 5.62
CA PHE A 379 -1.53 28.38 6.92
C PHE A 379 -2.99 28.84 6.86
N ALA A 380 -3.61 28.81 5.67
CA ALA A 380 -5.02 29.16 5.59
C ALA A 380 -5.88 28.18 6.40
N TYR A 381 -6.84 28.71 7.17
CA TYR A 381 -7.73 27.95 8.05
C TYR A 381 -7.04 27.13 9.15
N THR A 382 -5.80 27.49 9.54
CA THR A 382 -5.16 26.99 10.77
C THR A 382 -5.78 27.64 12.01
N GLY A 383 -5.38 27.17 13.19
CA GLY A 383 -5.71 27.83 14.45
C GLY A 383 -4.86 29.08 14.69
N GLY A 384 -5.07 29.75 15.85
CA GLY A 384 -4.31 30.92 16.26
C GLY A 384 -4.76 32.23 15.62
N THR A 385 -3.91 33.24 15.72
CA THR A 385 -4.19 34.62 15.25
C THR A 385 -3.76 34.86 13.80
N PHE A 386 -2.74 34.15 13.33
CA PHE A 386 -2.29 34.19 11.93
C PHE A 386 -2.90 33.05 11.13
N LYS A 387 -3.56 33.40 10.02
CA LYS A 387 -4.22 32.45 9.12
C LYS A 387 -4.05 32.93 7.67
N GLY A 388 -3.14 32.34 6.93
CA GLY A 388 -2.95 32.82 5.55
C GLY A 388 -1.68 32.35 4.86
N THR A 389 -1.23 33.16 3.94
CA THR A 389 0.06 33.00 3.23
C THR A 389 1.15 33.69 4.02
N PRO A 390 2.17 32.98 4.51
CA PRO A 390 3.27 33.62 5.22
C PRO A 390 4.18 34.39 4.27
N GLU A 391 4.92 35.35 4.83
CA GLU A 391 5.96 36.08 4.12
C GLU A 391 7.30 35.35 4.23
N ILE A 392 8.11 35.42 3.19
CA ILE A 392 9.51 34.92 3.22
C ILE A 392 10.35 35.65 4.24
N ASN A 393 11.38 34.97 4.73
CA ASN A 393 12.34 35.53 5.71
C ASN A 393 11.67 36.06 6.99
N THR A 394 10.48 35.52 7.34
CA THR A 394 9.71 35.95 8.49
C THR A 394 9.65 34.84 9.53
N THR A 395 9.69 35.21 10.80
CA THR A 395 9.46 34.32 11.93
C THR A 395 8.03 34.48 12.41
N TYR A 396 7.33 33.37 12.53
CA TYR A 396 6.04 33.23 13.19
C TYR A 396 6.25 32.52 14.52
N TYR A 397 5.25 32.53 15.39
CA TYR A 397 5.33 31.91 16.70
C TYR A 397 4.21 30.90 16.85
N LEU A 398 4.59 29.66 17.14
CA LEU A 398 3.65 28.60 17.50
C LEU A 398 3.18 28.77 18.93
N SER A 399 1.93 28.37 19.21
CA SER A 399 1.42 28.39 20.57
C SER A 399 2.21 27.43 21.48
N ASN A 400 2.14 27.64 22.79
CA ASN A 400 2.76 26.80 23.81
C ASN A 400 2.21 25.34 23.83
N THR A 401 1.11 25.07 23.11
CA THR A 401 0.56 23.72 22.89
C THR A 401 1.07 23.06 21.61
N ASN A 402 1.88 23.75 20.82
CA ASN A 402 2.45 23.25 19.56
C ASN A 402 3.97 23.13 19.68
N THR A 403 4.55 22.21 18.93
CA THR A 403 6.02 22.00 18.91
C THR A 403 6.55 21.85 17.48
N VAL A 404 7.86 22.01 17.32
CA VAL A 404 8.57 21.77 16.07
C VAL A 404 9.33 20.45 16.16
N VAL A 405 9.18 19.62 15.12
CA VAL A 405 9.94 18.38 14.92
C VAL A 405 11.14 18.67 14.01
N SER A 406 12.33 18.34 14.48
CA SER A 406 13.58 18.47 13.73
C SER A 406 14.07 17.13 13.19
#